data_7c7cb304fb18691cbdbd90d224b30c43
#
_entry.id   7c7cb304fb18691cbdbd90d224b30c43
#
_cell.length_a   1.000
_cell.length_b   1.000
_cell.length_c   1.000
_cell.angle_alpha   90.00
_cell.angle_beta   90.00
_cell.angle_gamma   90.00
#
_symmetry.space_group_name_H-M   'P 1'
#
loop_
_entity.id
_entity.type
_entity.pdbx_description
1 polymer ?
#
loop_
_entity_poly.entity_id
_entity_poly.type
_entity_poly.pdbx_seq_one_letter_code
_entity_poly.pdbx_strand_id
1 'polypeptide(L)'
;LCLSFSVSTHAVAQDQASPTPVATIVTIKTPASISRPMLEVEFKRAVPIYEKIPGLIRKYFIADAEQFGGMYLWKDRASAEAWYSSAWRAKAKSLYGSEPEVRWFDVPVQIENGSER
;
A
#
# COMPACT_ATOMS: atom_id res chain seq x y z
N LEU A 1 56.09 -8.12 7.66
CA LEU A 1 55.60 -8.53 7.92
C LEU A 1 54.37 -8.14 8.16
N CYS A 2 53.76 -7.69 7.94
CA CYS A 2 52.68 -7.28 8.16
C CYS A 2 51.68 -7.51 7.46
N LEU A 3 50.97 -7.62 7.43
CA LEU A 3 50.04 -7.85 6.76
C LEU A 3 48.87 -7.43 6.92
N SER A 4 48.35 -7.11 6.75
CA SER A 4 47.34 -6.57 6.82
C SER A 4 46.33 -6.90 6.14
N PHE A 5 45.44 -6.92 6.21
CA PHE A 5 44.51 -7.26 5.54
C PHE A 5 43.31 -6.72 5.69
N SER A 6 42.83 -6.42 5.39
CA SER A 6 41.91 -5.82 5.28
C SER A 6 40.84 -6.37 4.92
N VAL A 7 39.99 -6.44 5.19
CA VAL A 7 39.01 -7.02 4.83
C VAL A 7 37.96 -6.34 4.52
N SER A 8 37.53 -6.13 3.84
CA SER A 8 36.56 -5.52 3.45
C SER A 8 35.38 -6.00 3.55
N THR A 9 34.57 -5.73 3.89
CA THR A 9 33.43 -6.27 3.95
C THR A 9 32.41 -5.50 3.51
N HIS A 10 32.47 -4.74 2.76
CA HIS A 10 31.44 -4.06 2.38
C HIS A 10 30.44 -4.62 1.63
N ALA A 11 30.48 -5.58 1.25
CA ALA A 11 29.54 -6.14 0.45
C ALA A 11 28.23 -6.05 0.98
N VAL A 12 28.07 -6.08 2.17
CA VAL A 12 26.83 -6.14 2.66
C VAL A 12 26.13 -4.93 2.50
N ALA A 13 26.71 -3.93 2.51
CA ALA A 13 26.05 -2.75 2.48
C ALA A 13 25.18 -2.57 1.37
N GLN A 14 25.56 -3.06 0.25
CA GLN A 14 24.76 -2.83 -0.75
C GLN A 14 23.55 -3.50 -0.70
N ASP A 15 23.38 -4.43 -0.04
CA ASP A 15 22.20 -5.12 -0.09
C ASP A 15 21.10 -4.36 0.43
N GLN A 16 21.32 -3.41 1.23
CA GLN A 16 20.24 -2.80 1.68
C GLN A 16 20.07 -1.57 1.03
N ALA A 17 20.58 -1.40 0.04
CA ALA A 17 20.51 -0.22 -0.56
C ALA A 17 19.15 0.24 -0.85
N SER A 18 18.44 -0.11 -1.68
CA SER A 18 17.25 0.48 -2.10
C SER A 18 16.08 -0.33 -1.76
N PRO A 19 15.20 0.13 -0.98
CA PRO A 19 13.98 -0.59 -0.73
C PRO A 19 13.21 -0.75 -2.02
N THR A 20 12.58 -1.84 -2.16
CA THR A 20 11.81 -2.14 -3.35
C THR A 20 10.38 -1.72 -3.13
N PRO A 21 9.74 -1.09 -4.11
CA PRO A 21 8.33 -0.77 -3.99
C PRO A 21 7.47 -2.01 -3.90
N VAL A 22 6.37 -1.89 -3.21
CA VAL A 22 5.40 -2.98 -3.14
C VAL A 22 4.03 -2.43 -3.50
N ALA A 23 3.18 -3.28 -3.98
CA ALA A 23 1.80 -2.93 -4.27
C ALA A 23 0.89 -3.77 -3.39
N THR A 24 -0.22 -3.21 -3.00
CA THR A 24 -1.20 -3.97 -2.26
C THR A 24 -2.56 -3.76 -2.89
N ILE A 25 -3.42 -4.76 -2.79
CA ILE A 25 -4.80 -4.65 -3.19
C ILE A 25 -5.61 -4.99 -1.97
N VAL A 26 -6.43 -4.05 -1.55
CA VAL A 26 -7.27 -4.23 -0.37
C VAL A 26 -8.70 -4.33 -0.83
N THR A 27 -9.40 -5.35 -0.39
CA THR A 27 -10.83 -5.48 -0.70
C THR A 27 -11.61 -5.74 0.57
N ILE A 28 -12.80 -5.18 0.62
CA ILE A 28 -13.71 -5.34 1.74
C ILE A 28 -15.07 -5.59 1.13
N LYS A 29 -15.80 -6.54 1.68
CA LYS A 29 -17.15 -6.82 1.19
C LYS A 29 -18.03 -5.61 1.47
N THR A 30 -18.76 -5.17 0.47
CA THR A 30 -19.63 -4.01 0.62
C THR A 30 -20.90 -4.40 1.36
N PRO A 31 -21.19 -3.76 2.49
CA PRO A 31 -22.45 -4.03 3.19
C PRO A 31 -23.64 -3.68 2.31
N ALA A 32 -24.70 -4.43 2.44
CA ALA A 32 -25.88 -4.20 1.62
C ALA A 32 -26.46 -2.80 1.80
N SER A 33 -26.21 -2.18 2.94
CA SER A 33 -26.74 -0.86 3.20
C SER A 33 -25.97 0.27 2.53
N ILE A 34 -24.85 -0.04 1.87
CA ILE A 34 -24.01 1.01 1.28
C ILE A 34 -24.12 0.92 -0.23
N SER A 35 -24.58 2.00 -0.85
CA SER A 35 -24.72 2.05 -2.29
C SER A 35 -23.46 2.57 -2.94
N ARG A 36 -23.34 2.40 -4.24
CA ARG A 36 -22.19 2.93 -4.96
C ARG A 36 -22.04 4.44 -4.82
N PRO A 37 -23.10 5.24 -4.93
CA PRO A 37 -22.93 6.66 -4.72
C PRO A 37 -22.44 7.01 -3.32
N MET A 38 -22.85 6.26 -2.31
CA MET A 38 -22.35 6.48 -0.97
C MET A 38 -20.87 6.17 -0.86
N LEU A 39 -20.42 5.10 -1.51
CA LEU A 39 -19.01 4.79 -1.53
C LEU A 39 -18.22 5.90 -2.21
N GLU A 40 -18.71 6.42 -3.30
CA GLU A 40 -17.96 7.44 -4.03
C GLU A 40 -17.80 8.71 -3.20
N VAL A 41 -18.82 9.06 -2.43
CA VAL A 41 -18.71 10.20 -1.54
C VAL A 41 -17.62 9.95 -0.49
N GLU A 42 -17.59 8.74 0.07
CA GLU A 42 -16.59 8.43 1.07
C GLU A 42 -15.19 8.37 0.47
N PHE A 43 -15.05 7.88 -0.74
CA PHE A 43 -13.77 7.85 -1.42
C PHE A 43 -13.23 9.27 -1.56
N LYS A 44 -14.06 10.20 -2.02
CA LYS A 44 -13.63 11.56 -2.21
C LYS A 44 -13.29 12.21 -0.88
N ARG A 45 -14.06 11.90 0.15
CA ARG A 45 -13.79 12.46 1.45
C ARG A 45 -12.46 11.99 2.00
N ALA A 46 -12.06 10.78 1.68
CA ALA A 46 -10.84 10.18 2.20
C ALA A 46 -9.58 10.65 1.49
N VAL A 47 -9.70 11.25 0.31
CA VAL A 47 -8.52 11.63 -0.46
C VAL A 47 -7.50 12.42 0.36
N PRO A 48 -7.88 13.47 1.11
CA PRO A 48 -6.86 14.21 1.85
C PRO A 48 -6.13 13.37 2.89
N ILE A 49 -6.79 12.37 3.44
CA ILE A 49 -6.17 11.50 4.42
C ILE A 49 -5.09 10.68 3.74
N TYR A 50 -5.42 10.08 2.59
CA TYR A 50 -4.46 9.23 1.91
C TYR A 50 -3.32 10.01 1.30
N GLU A 51 -3.55 11.25 0.94
CA GLU A 51 -2.47 12.06 0.38
C GLU A 51 -1.36 12.32 1.40
N LYS A 52 -1.64 12.16 2.68
CA LYS A 52 -0.65 12.43 3.70
C LYS A 52 0.00 11.20 4.29
N ILE A 53 -0.30 10.01 3.79
CA ILE A 53 0.26 8.79 4.35
C ILE A 53 1.72 8.66 3.96
N PRO A 54 2.64 8.56 4.91
CA PRO A 54 4.05 8.44 4.58
C PRO A 54 4.32 7.18 3.77
N GLY A 55 5.05 7.34 2.70
CA GLY A 55 5.43 6.19 1.88
C GLY A 55 4.41 5.72 0.87
N LEU A 56 3.22 6.28 0.88
CA LEU A 56 2.23 5.93 -0.14
C LEU A 56 2.51 6.76 -1.38
N ILE A 57 2.78 6.10 -2.51
CA ILE A 57 3.06 6.80 -3.74
C ILE A 57 1.78 7.06 -4.53
N ARG A 58 0.88 6.08 -4.56
CA ARG A 58 -0.30 6.19 -5.41
C ARG A 58 -1.38 5.28 -4.90
N LYS A 59 -2.60 5.69 -5.01
CA LYS A 59 -3.72 4.86 -4.65
C LYS A 59 -4.86 5.08 -5.61
N TYR A 60 -5.53 3.99 -5.99
CA TYR A 60 -6.78 4.05 -6.71
C TYR A 60 -7.84 3.48 -5.78
N PHE A 61 -8.95 4.19 -5.64
CA PHE A 61 -10.10 3.65 -4.92
C PHE A 61 -10.86 2.80 -5.92
N ILE A 62 -11.22 1.61 -5.56
CA ILE A 62 -11.86 0.68 -6.49
C ILE A 62 -13.14 0.11 -5.89
N ALA A 63 -14.04 -0.28 -6.74
CA ALA A 63 -15.29 -0.91 -6.29
C ALA A 63 -15.90 -1.71 -7.44
N ASP A 64 -16.53 -2.81 -7.08
CA ASP A 64 -17.36 -3.54 -8.05
C ASP A 64 -18.71 -3.80 -7.38
N ALA A 65 -19.48 -4.73 -7.89
CA ALA A 65 -20.81 -4.95 -7.37
C ALA A 65 -20.82 -5.53 -5.97
N GLU A 66 -19.72 -6.16 -5.55
CA GLU A 66 -19.72 -6.88 -4.29
C GLU A 66 -18.70 -6.40 -3.28
N GLN A 67 -17.68 -5.69 -3.71
CA GLN A 67 -16.62 -5.31 -2.80
C GLN A 67 -16.02 -3.98 -3.22
N PHE A 68 -15.29 -3.36 -2.31
CA PHE A 68 -14.62 -2.11 -2.58
C PHE A 68 -13.27 -2.10 -1.87
N GLY A 69 -12.46 -1.11 -2.14
CA GLY A 69 -11.19 -0.99 -1.47
C GLY A 69 -10.23 -0.11 -2.23
N GLY A 70 -9.01 -0.56 -2.39
CA GLY A 70 -8.02 0.24 -3.07
C GLY A 70 -6.88 -0.58 -3.64
N MET A 71 -6.27 -0.02 -4.66
CA MET A 71 -5.02 -0.53 -5.19
C MET A 71 -3.98 0.50 -4.81
N TYR A 72 -2.89 0.06 -4.18
CA TYR A 72 -1.92 0.98 -3.61
C TYR A 72 -0.53 0.68 -4.13
N LEU A 73 0.26 1.73 -4.31
CA LEU A 73 1.67 1.57 -4.59
C LEU A 73 2.44 2.25 -3.46
N TRP A 74 3.31 1.49 -2.79
CA TRP A 74 4.07 1.96 -1.64
C TRP A 74 5.55 2.01 -1.96
N LYS A 75 6.28 2.94 -1.37
CA LYS A 75 7.71 3.01 -1.63
C LYS A 75 8.44 1.81 -1.04
N ASP A 76 7.91 1.20 0.00
CA ASP A 76 8.50 0.01 0.58
C ASP A 76 7.47 -0.72 1.43
N ARG A 77 7.82 -1.93 1.83
CA ARG A 77 6.90 -2.76 2.60
C ARG A 77 6.67 -2.21 3.99
N ALA A 78 7.69 -1.63 4.61
CA ALA A 78 7.54 -1.13 5.96
C ALA A 78 6.49 -0.04 6.04
N SER A 79 6.44 0.84 5.04
CA SER A 79 5.42 1.89 5.01
C SER A 79 4.03 1.30 4.92
N ALA A 80 3.87 0.27 4.09
CA ALA A 80 2.57 -0.36 3.96
C ALA A 80 2.17 -1.08 5.23
N GLU A 81 3.10 -1.77 5.85
CA GLU A 81 2.78 -2.49 7.08
C GLU A 81 2.41 -1.53 8.20
N ALA A 82 3.02 -0.37 8.23
CA ALA A 82 2.67 0.61 9.25
C ALA A 82 1.22 1.08 9.09
N TRP A 83 0.73 1.14 7.86
CA TRP A 83 -0.64 1.55 7.64
C TRP A 83 -1.63 0.44 7.96
N TYR A 84 -1.32 -0.81 7.54
CA TYR A 84 -2.25 -1.92 7.73
C TYR A 84 -2.07 -2.54 9.12
N SER A 85 -2.20 -1.73 10.15
CA SER A 85 -2.02 -2.18 11.52
C SER A 85 -3.23 -2.98 12.00
N SER A 86 -3.09 -3.59 13.16
CA SER A 86 -4.22 -4.31 13.74
C SER A 86 -5.36 -3.36 14.07
N ALA A 87 -5.04 -2.12 14.45
CA ALA A 87 -6.07 -1.14 14.72
C ALA A 87 -6.83 -0.78 13.44
N TRP A 88 -6.11 -0.68 12.31
CA TRP A 88 -6.77 -0.42 11.04
C TRP A 88 -7.71 -1.56 10.66
N ARG A 89 -7.26 -2.80 10.87
CA ARG A 89 -8.09 -3.94 10.54
C ARG A 89 -9.32 -3.99 11.43
N ALA A 90 -9.17 -3.73 12.71
CA ALA A 90 -10.28 -3.76 13.62
C ALA A 90 -11.31 -2.68 13.30
N LYS A 91 -10.82 -1.49 12.90
CA LYS A 91 -11.72 -0.42 12.56
C LYS A 91 -12.50 -0.76 11.29
N ALA A 92 -11.83 -1.32 10.30
CA ALA A 92 -12.51 -1.70 9.07
C ALA A 92 -13.57 -2.76 9.34
N LYS A 93 -13.25 -3.74 10.18
CA LYS A 93 -14.22 -4.76 10.50
C LYS A 93 -15.41 -4.17 11.24
N SER A 94 -15.16 -3.25 12.16
CA SER A 94 -16.23 -2.62 12.90
C SER A 94 -17.14 -1.80 11.98
N LEU A 95 -16.55 -1.09 11.01
CA LEU A 95 -17.35 -0.25 10.14
C LEU A 95 -18.12 -1.03 9.09
N TYR A 96 -17.53 -2.09 8.57
CA TYR A 96 -18.10 -2.75 7.42
C TYR A 96 -18.54 -4.18 7.65
N GLY A 97 -18.34 -4.70 8.85
CA GLY A 97 -18.84 -6.01 9.20
C GLY A 97 -17.99 -7.20 8.78
N SER A 98 -16.91 -6.97 8.06
CA SER A 98 -16.02 -8.07 7.68
C SER A 98 -14.61 -7.54 7.65
N GLU A 99 -13.64 -8.45 7.72
CA GLU A 99 -12.25 -8.05 7.71
C GLU A 99 -11.79 -7.72 6.31
N PRO A 100 -10.95 -6.72 6.16
CA PRO A 100 -10.38 -6.44 4.85
C PRO A 100 -9.39 -7.54 4.46
N GLU A 101 -9.30 -7.81 3.19
CA GLU A 101 -8.31 -8.70 2.67
C GLU A 101 -7.22 -7.85 2.06
N VAL A 102 -5.96 -8.11 2.40
CA VAL A 102 -4.83 -7.36 1.85
C VAL A 102 -3.96 -8.35 1.09
N ARG A 103 -3.77 -8.11 -0.19
CA ARG A 103 -2.92 -8.94 -1.01
C ARG A 103 -1.67 -8.17 -1.34
N TRP A 104 -0.52 -8.80 -1.28
CA TRP A 104 0.78 -8.16 -1.40
C TRP A 104 1.50 -8.59 -2.67
N PHE A 105 2.16 -7.65 -3.32
CA PHE A 105 2.91 -7.93 -4.54
C PHE A 105 4.17 -7.11 -4.55
N ASP A 106 5.27 -7.71 -4.99
CA ASP A 106 6.47 -6.93 -5.26
C ASP A 106 6.26 -6.21 -6.58
N VAL A 107 6.94 -5.09 -6.77
CA VAL A 107 6.81 -4.33 -8.00
C VAL A 107 8.19 -4.21 -8.63
N PRO A 108 8.58 -5.20 -9.41
CA PRO A 108 9.91 -5.19 -10.02
C PRO A 108 10.06 -4.20 -11.15
N VAL A 109 9.00 -3.86 -11.84
CA VAL A 109 9.06 -2.98 -13.00
C VAL A 109 7.84 -2.11 -13.05
N GLN A 110 8.00 -0.83 -13.33
CA GLN A 110 6.89 0.07 -13.49
C GLN A 110 7.02 0.80 -14.81
N ILE A 111 5.90 1.14 -15.43
CA ILE A 111 5.93 2.05 -16.54
C ILE A 111 4.90 3.12 -16.30
N GLU A 112 5.17 4.31 -16.76
CA GLU A 112 4.25 5.38 -16.63
C GLU A 112 4.23 6.10 -17.94
N ASN A 113 3.17 6.01 -18.67
CA ASN A 113 3.09 6.63 -19.99
C ASN A 113 2.82 8.10 -19.82
N GLY A 114 3.15 8.82 -20.80
CA GLY A 114 3.10 10.21 -20.87
C GLY A 114 2.40 11.00 -19.79
N SER A 115 3.05 11.98 -19.30
CA SER A 115 2.49 12.73 -18.27
C SER A 115 1.68 13.82 -18.79
N GLU A 116 1.72 14.07 -20.04
CA GLU A 116 0.96 15.10 -20.48
C GLU A 116 -0.38 14.67 -20.78
N ARG A 117 -0.79 13.53 -20.52
CA ARG A 117 -2.08 13.23 -20.81
C ARG A 117 -2.98 13.58 -19.74
#